data_8c9cce8abc41922f1a213b7d4d51b366
#
_entry.id   8c9cce8abc41922f1a213b7d4d51b366
#
_cell.length_a   1.000
_cell.length_b   1.000
_cell.length_c   1.000
_cell.angle_alpha   90.00
_cell.angle_beta   90.00
_cell.angle_gamma   90.00
#
_symmetry.space_group_name_H-M   'P 1'
#
loop_
_entity.id
_entity.type
_entity.pdbx_description
1 polymer ?
#
loop_
_entity_poly.entity_id
_entity_poly.type
_entity_poly.pdbx_seq_one_letter_code
_entity_poly.pdbx_strand_id
1 'polypeptide(L)'
;MKLINHRLLLLSLVILGSCNSKKEVQTVSLKDSYKKDFYIGTALSKDQIEEKNATEDSLIKKEFNAITAENIMKSMFIHPEKDKYDFTLSDKFVAYGEKNKMFIHGHTLIWHSQLAPWMEKIKDSTAMKAFMKDHITTIVSKYKGRVDSWDVVNEALNEDGTLRQSIFLNTLGEKYLIDAFKLAAAADPKVDLYYNDYNNEEPAKREGNINLIKKIKAGGGKIDGVGIQAHWKLNYPSLAEIEKSILEYSALGIKVAFTELDISVLPNPKDLNGADVNQNFEGNAKMNPYPKTLPDSVQVKLADRYASIFKLFLKHKDKISRVTFWGVHDGQSWLNDWPVKGRTNYPLLFDKDLKPKKAYYEVMKQNDTK
;
A
#
# COMPACT_ATOMS: atom_id res chain seq x y z
N MET A 1 97.68 -14.85 11.79
CA MET A 1 96.42 -15.56 11.43
C MET A 1 95.22 -14.72 11.89
N LYS A 2 94.61 -14.01 10.98
CA LYS A 2 93.44 -13.16 11.29
C LYS A 2 92.20 -13.82 10.73
N LEU A 3 91.24 -14.13 11.62
CA LEU A 3 89.96 -14.69 11.31
C LEU A 3 89.04 -13.52 10.81
N ILE A 4 88.48 -13.67 9.63
CA ILE A 4 87.54 -12.75 9.06
C ILE A 4 86.12 -13.30 9.34
N ASN A 5 85.39 -12.60 10.20
CA ASN A 5 83.99 -12.89 10.45
C ASN A 5 83.10 -12.30 9.36
N HIS A 6 82.39 -13.16 8.57
CA HIS A 6 81.36 -12.73 7.62
C HIS A 6 80.01 -12.70 8.37
N ARG A 7 79.46 -11.49 8.56
CA ARG A 7 78.07 -11.31 8.99
C ARG A 7 77.19 -11.32 7.76
N LEU A 8 76.35 -12.33 7.63
CA LEU A 8 75.27 -12.36 6.67
C LEU A 8 74.14 -11.38 7.14
N LEU A 9 73.82 -10.38 6.34
CA LEU A 9 72.70 -9.48 6.52
C LEU A 9 71.48 -10.12 5.80
N LEU A 10 70.53 -10.65 6.56
CA LEU A 10 69.23 -11.06 6.00
C LEU A 10 68.34 -9.84 5.83
N LEU A 11 68.08 -9.47 4.58
CA LEU A 11 67.13 -8.42 4.20
C LEU A 11 65.72 -9.05 4.19
N SER A 12 64.92 -8.76 5.20
CA SER A 12 63.52 -9.16 5.25
C SER A 12 62.68 -8.23 4.37
N LEU A 13 62.22 -8.72 3.23
CA LEU A 13 61.30 -8.02 2.37
C LEU A 13 59.91 -8.08 3.00
N VAL A 14 59.42 -6.98 3.61
CA VAL A 14 58.06 -6.86 4.07
C VAL A 14 57.19 -6.46 2.86
N ILE A 15 56.46 -7.44 2.31
CA ILE A 15 55.44 -7.17 1.30
C ILE A 15 54.21 -6.61 2.04
N LEU A 16 54.02 -5.29 1.99
CA LEU A 16 52.82 -4.62 2.37
C LEU A 16 51.72 -4.94 1.32
N GLY A 17 50.95 -5.99 1.56
CA GLY A 17 49.74 -6.27 0.84
C GLY A 17 48.70 -5.16 1.08
N SER A 18 48.58 -4.24 0.15
CA SER A 18 47.51 -3.24 0.14
C SER A 18 46.16 -3.94 -0.18
N CYS A 19 45.45 -4.32 0.87
CA CYS A 19 44.04 -4.69 0.74
C CYS A 19 43.25 -3.46 0.32
N ASN A 20 43.07 -3.28 -0.97
CA ASN A 20 42.04 -2.39 -1.51
C ASN A 20 40.69 -3.01 -1.22
N SER A 21 40.17 -2.83 -0.01
CA SER A 21 38.76 -3.04 0.27
C SER A 21 38.00 -1.98 -0.55
N LYS A 22 37.45 -2.38 -1.70
CA LYS A 22 36.40 -1.60 -2.36
C LYS A 22 35.32 -1.38 -1.27
N LYS A 23 35.23 -0.17 -0.72
CA LYS A 23 34.06 0.23 0.04
C LYS A 23 32.89 0.01 -0.91
N GLU A 24 32.07 -0.99 -0.63
CA GLU A 24 30.76 -1.12 -1.24
C GLU A 24 30.05 0.22 -0.94
N VAL A 25 29.79 0.99 -1.97
CA VAL A 25 28.95 2.18 -1.86
C VAL A 25 27.58 1.64 -1.46
N GLN A 26 27.25 1.70 -0.18
CA GLN A 26 25.92 1.35 0.30
C GLN A 26 24.94 2.28 -0.42
N THR A 27 24.28 1.76 -1.43
CA THR A 27 23.22 2.49 -2.11
C THR A 27 22.10 2.73 -1.11
N VAL A 28 21.77 4.00 -0.89
CA VAL A 28 20.65 4.41 -0.01
C VAL A 28 19.40 3.69 -0.47
N SER A 29 18.66 3.09 0.46
CA SER A 29 17.39 2.42 0.15
C SER A 29 16.25 3.41 -0.07
N LEU A 30 15.17 2.96 -0.71
CA LEU A 30 13.99 3.80 -0.94
C LEU A 30 13.44 4.36 0.38
N LYS A 31 13.23 3.52 1.39
CA LYS A 31 12.75 3.97 2.72
C LYS A 31 13.69 4.96 3.39
N ASP A 32 15.01 4.80 3.24
CA ASP A 32 15.98 5.69 3.87
C ASP A 32 16.05 7.04 3.17
N SER A 33 15.88 7.05 1.85
CA SER A 33 15.79 8.28 1.07
C SER A 33 14.62 9.15 1.54
N TYR A 34 13.45 8.55 1.80
CA TYR A 34 12.22 9.27 2.16
C TYR A 34 11.92 9.32 3.66
N LYS A 35 12.78 8.82 4.54
CA LYS A 35 12.54 8.69 5.99
C LYS A 35 12.17 9.97 6.73
N LYS A 36 12.51 11.14 6.19
CA LYS A 36 12.19 12.46 6.77
C LYS A 36 10.93 13.08 6.18
N ASP A 37 10.32 12.44 5.21
CA ASP A 37 9.22 12.98 4.43
C ASP A 37 7.91 12.22 4.71
N PHE A 38 7.88 10.92 4.45
CA PHE A 38 6.75 10.02 4.70
C PHE A 38 7.21 8.56 4.71
N TYR A 39 6.37 7.67 5.25
CA TYR A 39 6.64 6.24 5.17
C TYR A 39 6.54 5.73 3.73
N ILE A 40 7.43 4.82 3.36
CA ILE A 40 7.37 4.07 2.11
C ILE A 40 6.94 2.64 2.43
N GLY A 41 5.77 2.25 1.94
CA GLY A 41 5.15 0.98 2.24
C GLY A 41 4.97 0.07 1.04
N THR A 42 4.62 -1.18 1.33
CA THR A 42 4.19 -2.16 0.33
C THR A 42 3.09 -3.06 0.89
N ALA A 43 2.17 -3.50 0.01
CA ALA A 43 1.23 -4.55 0.35
C ALA A 43 1.94 -5.91 0.33
N LEU A 44 1.63 -6.76 1.31
CA LEU A 44 2.23 -8.09 1.45
C LEU A 44 1.19 -9.20 1.27
N SER A 45 1.51 -10.14 0.40
CA SER A 45 0.78 -11.39 0.23
C SER A 45 1.08 -12.38 1.36
N LYS A 46 0.29 -13.47 1.42
CA LYS A 46 0.52 -14.58 2.36
C LYS A 46 1.95 -15.15 2.27
N ASP A 47 2.46 -15.37 1.06
CA ASP A 47 3.76 -16.00 0.87
C ASP A 47 4.92 -15.11 1.35
N GLN A 48 4.79 -13.80 1.20
CA GLN A 48 5.74 -12.81 1.71
C GLN A 48 5.71 -12.74 3.25
N ILE A 49 4.51 -12.77 3.84
CA ILE A 49 4.33 -12.80 5.30
C ILE A 49 4.92 -14.08 5.91
N GLU A 50 4.86 -15.18 5.20
CA GLU A 50 5.45 -16.47 5.60
C GLU A 50 6.94 -16.57 5.25
N GLU A 51 7.58 -15.50 4.78
CA GLU A 51 9.00 -15.40 4.44
C GLU A 51 9.48 -16.54 3.50
N LYS A 52 8.62 -17.00 2.56
CA LYS A 52 8.90 -18.17 1.69
C LYS A 52 10.04 -17.94 0.70
N ASN A 53 10.30 -16.69 0.30
CA ASN A 53 11.38 -16.31 -0.60
C ASN A 53 12.34 -15.36 0.11
N ALA A 54 13.52 -15.87 0.49
CA ALA A 54 14.51 -15.10 1.23
C ALA A 54 15.05 -13.89 0.46
N THR A 55 15.11 -13.93 -0.88
CA THR A 55 15.57 -12.80 -1.70
C THR A 55 14.52 -11.69 -1.70
N GLU A 56 13.27 -12.05 -1.85
CA GLU A 56 12.16 -11.10 -1.80
C GLU A 56 12.00 -10.49 -0.41
N ASP A 57 12.09 -11.31 0.64
CA ASP A 57 12.06 -10.86 2.04
C ASP A 57 13.20 -9.86 2.33
N SER A 58 14.40 -10.14 1.83
CA SER A 58 15.52 -9.21 1.92
C SER A 58 15.24 -7.88 1.22
N LEU A 59 14.61 -7.91 0.04
CA LEU A 59 14.20 -6.71 -0.69
C LEU A 59 13.17 -5.90 0.09
N ILE A 60 12.14 -6.56 0.63
CA ILE A 60 11.11 -5.92 1.45
C ILE A 60 11.74 -5.18 2.64
N LYS A 61 12.57 -5.89 3.40
CA LYS A 61 13.25 -5.33 4.59
C LYS A 61 14.20 -4.19 4.26
N LYS A 62 14.82 -4.22 3.07
CA LYS A 62 15.74 -3.17 2.62
C LYS A 62 15.00 -1.91 2.18
N GLU A 63 13.94 -2.04 1.40
CA GLU A 63 13.36 -0.92 0.65
C GLU A 63 12.13 -0.28 1.31
N PHE A 64 11.44 -0.99 2.23
CA PHE A 64 10.18 -0.52 2.82
C PHE A 64 10.25 -0.39 4.34
N ASN A 65 9.51 0.57 4.90
CA ASN A 65 9.35 0.80 6.33
C ASN A 65 7.87 0.88 6.77
N ALA A 66 6.94 0.52 5.88
CA ALA A 66 5.54 0.34 6.19
C ALA A 66 4.98 -0.87 5.42
N ILE A 67 3.99 -1.54 5.99
CA ILE A 67 3.35 -2.71 5.39
C ILE A 67 1.83 -2.64 5.51
N THR A 68 1.15 -3.17 4.50
CA THR A 68 -0.31 -3.37 4.46
C THR A 68 -0.60 -4.84 4.14
N ALA A 69 -1.60 -5.44 4.79
CA ALA A 69 -2.03 -6.79 4.47
C ALA A 69 -2.87 -6.78 3.18
N GLU A 70 -2.38 -7.39 2.10
CA GLU A 70 -3.07 -7.39 0.80
C GLU A 70 -4.48 -8.02 0.91
N ASN A 71 -4.60 -9.19 1.56
CA ASN A 71 -5.85 -9.94 1.63
C ASN A 71 -6.20 -10.46 3.02
N ILE A 72 -5.22 -10.88 3.80
CA ILE A 72 -5.42 -11.74 4.99
C ILE A 72 -6.21 -11.11 6.14
N MET A 73 -6.35 -9.78 6.17
CA MET A 73 -7.18 -9.08 7.17
C MET A 73 -8.58 -8.72 6.65
N LYS A 74 -8.91 -9.04 5.39
CA LYS A 74 -10.25 -8.87 4.84
C LYS A 74 -11.23 -9.85 5.51
N SER A 75 -12.48 -9.46 5.62
CA SER A 75 -13.46 -10.18 6.44
C SER A 75 -13.64 -11.67 6.09
N MET A 76 -13.54 -12.03 4.79
CA MET A 76 -13.62 -13.43 4.37
C MET A 76 -12.49 -14.32 4.91
N PHE A 77 -11.35 -13.74 5.27
CA PHE A 77 -10.19 -14.49 5.80
C PHE A 77 -10.13 -14.43 7.33
N ILE A 78 -10.30 -13.24 7.90
CA ILE A 78 -10.14 -13.06 9.36
C ILE A 78 -11.38 -13.46 10.17
N HIS A 79 -12.59 -13.46 9.55
CA HIS A 79 -13.86 -13.82 10.18
C HIS A 79 -14.69 -14.73 9.25
N PRO A 80 -14.14 -15.94 8.89
CA PRO A 80 -14.68 -16.79 7.83
C PRO A 80 -16.02 -17.42 8.16
N GLU A 81 -16.32 -17.63 9.43
CA GLU A 81 -17.58 -18.22 9.92
C GLU A 81 -18.15 -17.35 11.05
N LYS A 82 -19.46 -17.38 11.23
CA LYS A 82 -20.11 -16.67 12.33
C LYS A 82 -19.51 -17.10 13.68
N ASP A 83 -19.21 -16.13 14.53
CA ASP A 83 -18.64 -16.32 15.86
C ASP A 83 -17.25 -17.01 15.87
N LYS A 84 -16.56 -17.06 14.71
CA LYS A 84 -15.26 -17.70 14.57
C LYS A 84 -14.26 -16.81 13.81
N TYR A 85 -13.18 -16.46 14.48
CA TYR A 85 -12.07 -15.68 13.90
C TYR A 85 -10.88 -16.59 13.61
N ASP A 86 -10.21 -16.34 12.48
CA ASP A 86 -8.90 -16.91 12.17
C ASP A 86 -7.84 -15.79 12.12
N PHE A 87 -7.07 -15.69 13.19
CA PHE A 87 -6.00 -14.73 13.34
C PHE A 87 -4.61 -15.28 12.93
N THR A 88 -4.53 -16.51 12.45
CA THR A 88 -3.26 -17.20 12.18
C THR A 88 -2.33 -16.39 11.27
N LEU A 89 -2.83 -15.90 10.14
CA LEU A 89 -2.03 -15.12 9.20
C LEU A 89 -1.88 -13.66 9.60
N SER A 90 -2.91 -13.06 10.18
CA SER A 90 -2.85 -11.68 10.65
C SER A 90 -1.91 -11.53 11.86
N ASP A 91 -1.82 -12.53 12.75
CA ASP A 91 -0.81 -12.57 13.82
C ASP A 91 0.62 -12.62 13.25
N LYS A 92 0.86 -13.44 12.21
CA LYS A 92 2.16 -13.47 11.51
C LYS A 92 2.49 -12.13 10.86
N PHE A 93 1.53 -11.49 10.21
CA PHE A 93 1.71 -10.19 9.59
C PHE A 93 2.09 -9.11 10.60
N VAL A 94 1.36 -9.02 11.71
CA VAL A 94 1.69 -8.05 12.77
C VAL A 94 3.06 -8.34 13.36
N ALA A 95 3.37 -9.60 13.66
CA ALA A 95 4.68 -10.00 14.17
C ALA A 95 5.81 -9.69 13.17
N TYR A 96 5.59 -9.84 11.87
CA TYR A 96 6.54 -9.46 10.83
C TYR A 96 6.84 -7.95 10.87
N GLY A 97 5.81 -7.11 10.96
CA GLY A 97 5.97 -5.66 11.07
C GLY A 97 6.72 -5.25 12.34
N GLU A 98 6.35 -5.82 13.49
CA GLU A 98 7.01 -5.56 14.77
C GLU A 98 8.50 -5.98 14.75
N LYS A 99 8.79 -7.20 14.27
CA LYS A 99 10.15 -7.74 14.12
C LYS A 99 11.05 -6.82 13.30
N ASN A 100 10.50 -6.23 12.24
CA ASN A 100 11.23 -5.39 11.29
C ASN A 100 11.07 -3.89 11.57
N LYS A 101 10.39 -3.50 12.65
CA LYS A 101 10.13 -2.10 13.06
C LYS A 101 9.46 -1.28 11.95
N MET A 102 8.49 -1.87 11.27
CA MET A 102 7.73 -1.26 10.19
C MET A 102 6.42 -0.67 10.72
N PHE A 103 5.96 0.42 10.12
CA PHE A 103 4.61 0.91 10.32
C PHE A 103 3.60 -0.12 9.80
N ILE A 104 2.63 -0.51 10.62
CA ILE A 104 1.68 -1.59 10.32
C ILE A 104 0.31 -0.98 10.03
N HIS A 105 -0.19 -1.19 8.82
CA HIS A 105 -1.53 -0.76 8.41
C HIS A 105 -2.48 -1.94 8.24
N GLY A 106 -3.57 -1.92 8.98
CA GLY A 106 -4.63 -2.92 8.88
C GLY A 106 -5.62 -2.59 7.77
N HIS A 107 -5.85 -3.52 6.85
CA HIS A 107 -6.76 -3.37 5.72
C HIS A 107 -7.64 -4.62 5.63
N THR A 108 -8.91 -4.52 5.75
CA THR A 108 -9.83 -3.44 6.09
C THR A 108 -10.94 -3.97 7.00
N LEU A 109 -11.53 -3.12 7.86
CA LEU A 109 -12.55 -3.57 8.81
C LEU A 109 -13.92 -3.74 8.14
N ILE A 110 -14.41 -2.72 7.44
CA ILE A 110 -15.70 -2.73 6.76
C ILE A 110 -15.52 -2.47 5.26
N TRP A 111 -15.88 -3.45 4.46
CA TRP A 111 -15.88 -3.38 3.00
C TRP A 111 -17.03 -4.18 2.41
N HIS A 112 -17.64 -3.69 1.33
CA HIS A 112 -18.77 -4.31 0.67
C HIS A 112 -18.40 -5.55 -0.16
N SER A 113 -17.12 -5.72 -0.48
CA SER A 113 -16.59 -6.83 -1.28
C SER A 113 -15.82 -7.84 -0.43
N GLN A 114 -15.56 -9.02 -0.96
CA GLN A 114 -14.84 -10.12 -0.30
C GLN A 114 -15.33 -10.41 1.12
N LEU A 115 -16.65 -10.38 1.28
CA LEU A 115 -17.34 -10.76 2.51
C LEU A 115 -17.32 -12.28 2.68
N ALA A 116 -17.29 -12.75 3.92
CA ALA A 116 -17.55 -14.15 4.18
C ALA A 116 -19.02 -14.47 3.86
N PRO A 117 -19.34 -15.64 3.28
CA PRO A 117 -20.71 -15.97 2.78
C PRO A 117 -21.82 -15.88 3.83
N TRP A 118 -21.49 -16.03 5.10
CA TRP A 118 -22.47 -15.88 6.18
C TRP A 118 -22.86 -14.43 6.43
N MET A 119 -21.96 -13.46 6.19
CA MET A 119 -22.22 -12.02 6.35
C MET A 119 -23.23 -11.52 5.33
N GLU A 120 -23.18 -12.02 4.10
CA GLU A 120 -24.13 -11.66 3.03
C GLU A 120 -25.58 -12.09 3.35
N LYS A 121 -25.75 -13.02 4.29
CA LYS A 121 -27.06 -13.51 4.75
C LYS A 121 -27.69 -12.64 5.84
N ILE A 122 -26.97 -11.67 6.39
CA ILE A 122 -27.52 -10.76 7.42
C ILE A 122 -28.46 -9.77 6.74
N LYS A 123 -29.75 -9.83 7.09
CA LYS A 123 -30.79 -9.00 6.45
C LYS A 123 -31.47 -8.02 7.40
N ASP A 124 -31.35 -8.19 8.71
CA ASP A 124 -31.96 -7.29 9.69
C ASP A 124 -30.92 -6.36 10.35
N SER A 125 -31.39 -5.17 10.75
CA SER A 125 -30.53 -4.11 11.29
C SER A 125 -29.94 -4.45 12.66
N THR A 126 -30.62 -5.27 13.48
CA THR A 126 -30.13 -5.65 14.80
C THR A 126 -28.95 -6.60 14.67
N ALA A 127 -29.06 -7.63 13.80
CA ALA A 127 -27.99 -8.57 13.54
C ALA A 127 -26.80 -7.86 12.86
N MET A 128 -27.05 -6.93 11.92
CA MET A 128 -25.96 -6.18 11.28
C MET A 128 -25.23 -5.27 12.25
N LYS A 129 -25.94 -4.60 13.17
CA LYS A 129 -25.30 -3.80 14.24
C LYS A 129 -24.46 -4.68 15.17
N ALA A 130 -24.97 -5.83 15.56
CA ALA A 130 -24.26 -6.78 16.39
C ALA A 130 -23.00 -7.28 15.69
N PHE A 131 -23.10 -7.67 14.42
CA PHE A 131 -21.95 -8.06 13.58
C PHE A 131 -20.89 -6.95 13.51
N MET A 132 -21.25 -5.73 13.12
CA MET A 132 -20.29 -4.63 13.01
C MET A 132 -19.58 -4.35 14.33
N LYS A 133 -20.35 -4.36 15.44
CA LYS A 133 -19.78 -4.14 16.77
C LYS A 133 -18.78 -5.23 17.11
N ASP A 134 -19.16 -6.48 16.97
CA ASP A 134 -18.32 -7.64 17.30
C ASP A 134 -17.06 -7.65 16.41
N HIS A 135 -17.23 -7.57 15.09
CA HIS A 135 -16.15 -7.63 14.12
C HIS A 135 -15.08 -6.54 14.35
N ILE A 136 -15.51 -5.28 14.42
CA ILE A 136 -14.59 -4.16 14.60
C ILE A 136 -13.93 -4.23 15.98
N THR A 137 -14.72 -4.45 17.05
CA THR A 137 -14.17 -4.44 18.42
C THR A 137 -13.19 -5.58 18.63
N THR A 138 -13.49 -6.79 18.15
CA THR A 138 -12.64 -7.96 18.30
C THR A 138 -11.31 -7.78 17.58
N ILE A 139 -11.32 -7.34 16.30
CA ILE A 139 -10.12 -7.20 15.51
C ILE A 139 -9.24 -6.04 16.04
N VAL A 140 -9.82 -4.87 16.25
CA VAL A 140 -9.06 -3.70 16.69
C VAL A 140 -8.51 -3.90 18.11
N SER A 141 -9.29 -4.49 19.04
CA SER A 141 -8.82 -4.78 20.39
C SER A 141 -7.70 -5.80 20.43
N LYS A 142 -7.75 -6.83 19.56
CA LYS A 142 -6.67 -7.84 19.46
C LYS A 142 -5.32 -7.21 19.10
N TYR A 143 -5.34 -6.22 18.23
CA TYR A 143 -4.10 -5.56 17.76
C TYR A 143 -3.87 -4.17 18.37
N LYS A 144 -4.57 -3.85 19.45
CA LYS A 144 -4.43 -2.58 20.15
C LYS A 144 -2.98 -2.27 20.52
N GLY A 145 -2.50 -1.10 20.07
CA GLY A 145 -1.12 -0.65 20.29
C GLY A 145 -0.05 -1.42 19.50
N ARG A 146 -0.46 -2.31 18.57
CA ARG A 146 0.43 -3.10 17.70
C ARG A 146 0.25 -2.78 16.21
N VAL A 147 -0.93 -2.31 15.82
CA VAL A 147 -1.25 -1.79 14.49
C VAL A 147 -1.31 -0.27 14.60
N ASP A 148 -0.65 0.43 13.68
CA ASP A 148 -0.50 1.89 13.72
C ASP A 148 -1.69 2.61 13.11
N SER A 149 -2.37 2.00 12.14
CA SER A 149 -3.55 2.57 11.49
C SER A 149 -4.46 1.51 10.87
N TRP A 150 -5.75 1.84 10.69
CA TRP A 150 -6.77 0.98 10.07
C TRP A 150 -7.52 1.70 8.96
N ASP A 151 -7.78 1.01 7.86
CA ASP A 151 -8.89 1.35 6.98
C ASP A 151 -10.18 0.86 7.64
N VAL A 152 -10.93 1.80 8.25
CA VAL A 152 -12.15 1.47 8.98
C VAL A 152 -13.29 1.15 8.03
N VAL A 153 -13.43 1.96 6.99
CA VAL A 153 -14.38 1.73 5.89
C VAL A 153 -13.65 1.90 4.56
N ASN A 154 -13.83 0.91 3.70
CA ASN A 154 -13.26 0.87 2.36
C ASN A 154 -14.36 0.98 1.30
N GLU A 155 -14.19 1.88 0.31
CA GLU A 155 -14.97 1.98 -0.93
C GLU A 155 -16.49 2.14 -0.72
N ALA A 156 -16.90 3.08 0.12
CA ALA A 156 -18.30 3.35 0.37
C ALA A 156 -18.97 4.26 -0.66
N LEU A 157 -18.20 4.80 -1.64
CA LEU A 157 -18.71 5.76 -2.62
C LEU A 157 -18.70 5.18 -4.04
N ASN A 158 -19.71 5.61 -4.83
CA ASN A 158 -19.73 5.44 -6.27
C ASN A 158 -18.87 6.52 -6.95
N GLU A 159 -18.62 6.39 -8.26
CA GLU A 159 -17.82 7.34 -9.04
C GLU A 159 -18.40 8.77 -9.07
N ASP A 160 -19.71 8.91 -8.91
CA ASP A 160 -20.42 10.20 -8.85
C ASP A 160 -20.41 10.83 -7.44
N GLY A 161 -19.73 10.20 -6.47
CA GLY A 161 -19.66 10.65 -5.08
C GLY A 161 -20.86 10.30 -4.21
N THR A 162 -21.87 9.61 -4.74
CA THR A 162 -23.00 9.09 -3.96
C THR A 162 -22.60 7.84 -3.17
N LEU A 163 -23.36 7.50 -2.12
CA LEU A 163 -23.12 6.29 -1.34
C LEU A 163 -23.38 5.02 -2.15
N ARG A 164 -22.41 4.10 -2.14
CA ARG A 164 -22.52 2.79 -2.77
C ARG A 164 -23.55 1.93 -2.08
N GLN A 165 -24.45 1.34 -2.86
CA GLN A 165 -25.37 0.34 -2.35
C GLN A 165 -24.61 -0.90 -1.87
N SER A 166 -24.76 -1.21 -0.59
CA SER A 166 -24.08 -2.31 0.07
C SER A 166 -24.99 -2.92 1.13
N ILE A 167 -24.65 -4.11 1.63
CA ILE A 167 -25.41 -4.71 2.74
C ILE A 167 -25.45 -3.80 3.97
N PHE A 168 -24.39 -3.03 4.20
CA PHE A 168 -24.28 -2.09 5.32
C PHE A 168 -25.21 -0.89 5.15
N LEU A 169 -25.13 -0.22 3.98
CA LEU A 169 -25.99 0.92 3.69
C LEU A 169 -27.48 0.52 3.68
N ASN A 170 -27.81 -0.61 3.01
CA ASN A 170 -29.17 -1.06 2.84
C ASN A 170 -29.81 -1.50 4.17
N THR A 171 -29.00 -1.99 5.13
CA THR A 171 -29.49 -2.51 6.41
C THR A 171 -29.47 -1.47 7.52
N LEU A 172 -28.46 -0.58 7.54
CA LEU A 172 -28.21 0.36 8.64
C LEU A 172 -28.39 1.84 8.26
N GLY A 173 -28.56 2.15 6.96
CA GLY A 173 -28.52 3.51 6.46
C GLY A 173 -27.11 4.15 6.61
N GLU A 174 -26.96 5.40 6.27
CA GLU A 174 -25.66 6.13 6.28
C GLU A 174 -24.96 6.12 7.66
N LYS A 175 -25.72 5.90 8.73
CA LYS A 175 -25.20 5.92 10.10
C LYS A 175 -24.12 4.84 10.34
N TYR A 176 -24.10 3.76 9.55
CA TYR A 176 -23.08 2.71 9.70
C TYR A 176 -21.66 3.25 9.58
N LEU A 177 -21.45 4.26 8.74
CA LEU A 177 -20.16 4.93 8.53
C LEU A 177 -19.65 5.55 9.84
N ILE A 178 -20.49 6.35 10.48
CA ILE A 178 -20.17 7.02 11.76
C ILE A 178 -19.95 5.98 12.87
N ASP A 179 -20.84 4.98 12.95
CA ASP A 179 -20.79 3.94 13.98
C ASP A 179 -19.52 3.08 13.85
N ALA A 180 -19.06 2.77 12.62
CA ALA A 180 -17.82 2.03 12.38
C ALA A 180 -16.59 2.77 12.95
N PHE A 181 -16.46 4.07 12.67
CA PHE A 181 -15.37 4.88 13.21
C PHE A 181 -15.44 5.03 14.74
N LYS A 182 -16.63 5.16 15.31
CA LYS A 182 -16.80 5.18 16.76
C LYS A 182 -16.41 3.88 17.44
N LEU A 183 -16.78 2.75 16.85
CA LEU A 183 -16.44 1.42 17.37
C LEU A 183 -14.92 1.19 17.32
N ALA A 184 -14.27 1.53 16.21
CA ALA A 184 -12.83 1.42 16.08
C ALA A 184 -12.08 2.31 17.08
N ALA A 185 -12.49 3.58 17.22
CA ALA A 185 -11.92 4.51 18.19
C ALA A 185 -12.14 4.08 19.66
N ALA A 186 -13.27 3.46 19.96
CA ALA A 186 -13.54 2.92 21.30
C ALA A 186 -12.64 1.71 21.63
N ALA A 187 -12.37 0.85 20.64
CA ALA A 187 -11.52 -0.32 20.81
C ALA A 187 -10.04 0.07 20.98
N ASP A 188 -9.53 1.01 20.15
CA ASP A 188 -8.21 1.61 20.32
C ASP A 188 -8.25 3.13 20.08
N PRO A 189 -8.25 3.95 21.15
CA PRO A 189 -8.31 5.41 21.01
C PRO A 189 -7.07 6.05 20.37
N LYS A 190 -5.94 5.33 20.33
CA LYS A 190 -4.66 5.87 19.85
C LYS A 190 -4.34 5.55 18.39
N VAL A 191 -4.97 4.51 17.83
CA VAL A 191 -4.74 4.09 16.46
C VAL A 191 -5.27 5.13 15.48
N ASP A 192 -4.55 5.38 14.37
CA ASP A 192 -5.02 6.26 13.30
C ASP A 192 -6.12 5.56 12.48
N LEU A 193 -7.22 6.25 12.22
CA LEU A 193 -8.41 5.72 11.53
C LEU A 193 -8.60 6.39 10.18
N TYR A 194 -8.66 5.59 9.11
CA TYR A 194 -8.75 6.06 7.73
C TYR A 194 -10.06 5.61 7.06
N TYR A 195 -10.55 6.47 6.17
CA TYR A 195 -11.43 6.07 5.07
C TYR A 195 -10.57 5.86 3.83
N ASN A 196 -10.73 4.76 3.11
CA ASN A 196 -9.94 4.42 1.93
C ASN A 196 -10.84 4.20 0.71
N ASP A 197 -10.44 4.74 -0.46
CA ASP A 197 -11.21 4.53 -1.71
C ASP A 197 -10.30 4.73 -2.93
N TYR A 198 -10.70 4.16 -4.08
CA TYR A 198 -10.12 4.43 -5.38
C TYR A 198 -10.80 5.61 -6.07
N ASN A 199 -10.12 6.24 -7.04
CA ASN A 199 -10.59 7.38 -7.81
C ASN A 199 -11.13 8.55 -6.95
N ASN A 200 -10.80 8.60 -5.67
CA ASN A 200 -11.21 9.70 -4.80
C ASN A 200 -10.39 10.97 -5.01
N GLU A 201 -9.50 10.99 -5.98
CA GLU A 201 -8.91 12.18 -6.59
C GLU A 201 -9.78 12.78 -7.71
N GLU A 202 -10.79 12.06 -8.21
CA GLU A 202 -11.72 12.58 -9.21
C GLU A 202 -12.70 13.59 -8.62
N PRO A 203 -13.04 14.67 -9.32
CA PRO A 203 -13.79 15.79 -8.76
C PRO A 203 -15.06 15.40 -8.03
N ALA A 204 -15.94 14.61 -8.66
CA ALA A 204 -17.22 14.23 -8.07
C ALA A 204 -17.05 13.32 -6.84
N LYS A 205 -16.18 12.30 -6.95
CA LYS A 205 -15.92 11.37 -5.86
C LYS A 205 -15.15 12.03 -4.72
N ARG A 206 -14.23 12.95 -5.03
CA ARG A 206 -13.54 13.78 -4.02
C ARG A 206 -14.53 14.64 -3.22
N GLU A 207 -15.50 15.29 -3.88
CA GLU A 207 -16.53 16.06 -3.19
C GLU A 207 -17.38 15.17 -2.28
N GLY A 208 -17.82 14.00 -2.78
CA GLY A 208 -18.53 12.99 -1.99
C GLY A 208 -17.74 12.56 -0.76
N ASN A 209 -16.44 12.30 -0.94
CA ASN A 209 -15.54 11.90 0.14
C ASN A 209 -15.34 13.03 1.18
N ILE A 210 -15.16 14.27 0.76
CA ILE A 210 -15.11 15.44 1.65
C ILE A 210 -16.39 15.54 2.50
N ASN A 211 -17.56 15.35 1.88
CA ASN A 211 -18.84 15.36 2.57
C ASN A 211 -18.97 14.19 3.55
N LEU A 212 -18.51 13.01 3.18
CA LEU A 212 -18.45 11.83 4.05
C LEU A 212 -17.57 12.08 5.29
N ILE A 213 -16.37 12.60 5.11
CA ILE A 213 -15.44 12.92 6.20
C ILE A 213 -16.08 13.96 7.16
N LYS A 214 -16.70 15.02 6.62
CA LYS A 214 -17.41 16.01 7.42
C LYS A 214 -18.56 15.38 8.23
N LYS A 215 -19.34 14.49 7.63
CA LYS A 215 -20.43 13.75 8.32
C LYS A 215 -19.89 12.87 9.45
N ILE A 216 -18.79 12.13 9.22
CA ILE A 216 -18.16 11.30 10.26
C ILE A 216 -17.75 12.16 11.45
N LYS A 217 -17.04 13.29 11.20
CA LYS A 217 -16.61 14.23 12.24
C LYS A 217 -17.81 14.85 13.00
N ALA A 218 -18.81 15.36 12.27
CA ALA A 218 -20.01 15.95 12.85
C ALA A 218 -20.80 14.95 13.71
N GLY A 219 -20.80 13.67 13.31
CA GLY A 219 -21.40 12.59 14.06
C GLY A 219 -20.59 12.10 15.27
N GLY A 220 -19.43 12.71 15.55
CA GLY A 220 -18.53 12.35 16.66
C GLY A 220 -17.66 11.12 16.39
N GLY A 221 -17.50 10.71 15.14
CA GLY A 221 -16.52 9.70 14.72
C GLY A 221 -15.11 10.28 14.67
N LYS A 222 -14.11 9.57 15.20
CA LYS A 222 -12.69 9.88 15.01
C LYS A 222 -12.30 9.45 13.60
N ILE A 223 -11.75 10.37 12.81
CA ILE A 223 -11.15 10.10 11.52
C ILE A 223 -9.86 10.91 11.41
N ASP A 224 -8.73 10.23 11.24
CA ASP A 224 -7.40 10.82 11.26
C ASP A 224 -6.81 10.97 9.86
N GLY A 225 -7.33 10.25 8.89
CA GLY A 225 -6.81 10.31 7.53
C GLY A 225 -7.77 9.81 6.46
N VAL A 226 -7.37 10.08 5.23
CA VAL A 226 -7.98 9.55 4.01
C VAL A 226 -6.91 8.80 3.20
N GLY A 227 -7.26 7.60 2.73
CA GLY A 227 -6.50 6.82 1.79
C GLY A 227 -6.96 7.08 0.35
N ILE A 228 -6.03 7.46 -0.51
CA ILE A 228 -6.17 7.48 -1.96
C ILE A 228 -5.51 6.20 -2.45
N GLN A 229 -6.28 5.22 -2.95
CA GLN A 229 -5.70 3.93 -3.39
C GLN A 229 -4.63 4.13 -4.46
N ALA A 230 -4.84 5.05 -5.39
CA ALA A 230 -3.87 5.39 -6.42
C ALA A 230 -3.57 4.25 -7.42
N HIS A 231 -4.60 3.49 -7.84
CA HIS A 231 -4.55 2.58 -8.98
C HIS A 231 -4.60 3.36 -10.29
N TRP A 232 -3.46 3.88 -10.70
CA TRP A 232 -3.37 4.89 -11.74
C TRP A 232 -2.92 4.34 -13.08
N LYS A 233 -2.83 5.26 -14.06
CA LYS A 233 -2.33 5.01 -15.41
C LYS A 233 -1.25 6.03 -15.75
N LEU A 234 -0.55 5.80 -16.85
CA LEU A 234 0.51 6.69 -17.33
C LEU A 234 0.06 8.16 -17.45
N ASN A 235 -1.16 8.39 -17.90
CA ASN A 235 -1.68 9.72 -18.19
C ASN A 235 -2.87 10.12 -17.30
N TYR A 236 -3.19 9.35 -16.28
CA TYR A 236 -4.38 9.55 -15.46
C TYR A 236 -4.16 9.05 -14.02
N PRO A 237 -4.65 9.81 -13.03
CA PRO A 237 -5.23 11.16 -13.12
C PRO A 237 -4.18 12.23 -13.47
N SER A 238 -4.62 13.48 -13.70
CA SER A 238 -3.67 14.59 -13.89
C SER A 238 -2.95 14.92 -12.58
N LEU A 239 -1.72 15.45 -12.67
CA LEU A 239 -1.00 15.92 -11.47
C LEU A 239 -1.76 17.02 -10.73
N ALA A 240 -2.52 17.86 -11.47
CA ALA A 240 -3.34 18.90 -10.87
C ALA A 240 -4.48 18.35 -10.02
N GLU A 241 -5.16 17.26 -10.44
CA GLU A 241 -6.19 16.62 -9.63
C GLU A 241 -5.61 15.92 -8.41
N ILE A 242 -4.44 15.28 -8.54
CA ILE A 242 -3.72 14.70 -7.38
C ILE A 242 -3.38 15.80 -6.37
N GLU A 243 -2.80 16.91 -6.83
CA GLU A 243 -2.44 18.04 -5.96
C GLU A 243 -3.66 18.62 -5.27
N LYS A 244 -4.73 18.86 -6.02
CA LYS A 244 -5.99 19.38 -5.49
C LYS A 244 -6.55 18.48 -4.39
N SER A 245 -6.51 17.16 -4.59
CA SER A 245 -6.96 16.19 -3.57
C SER A 245 -6.13 16.25 -2.29
N ILE A 246 -4.81 16.31 -2.42
CA ILE A 246 -3.93 16.48 -1.24
C ILE A 246 -4.29 17.74 -0.45
N LEU A 247 -4.49 18.86 -1.15
CA LEU A 247 -4.81 20.13 -0.52
C LEU A 247 -6.21 20.16 0.12
N GLU A 248 -7.23 19.70 -0.60
CA GLU A 248 -8.61 19.72 -0.12
C GLU A 248 -8.83 18.76 1.06
N TYR A 249 -8.26 17.55 1.02
CA TYR A 249 -8.34 16.62 2.14
C TYR A 249 -7.56 17.13 3.37
N SER A 250 -6.34 17.61 3.19
CA SER A 250 -5.56 18.15 4.31
C SER A 250 -6.20 19.39 4.95
N ALA A 251 -6.95 20.19 4.18
CA ALA A 251 -7.71 21.34 4.71
C ALA A 251 -8.82 20.92 5.70
N LEU A 252 -9.23 19.63 5.69
CA LEU A 252 -10.14 19.09 6.71
C LEU A 252 -9.43 18.77 8.04
N GLY A 253 -8.13 19.03 8.15
CA GLY A 253 -7.32 18.70 9.33
C GLY A 253 -7.11 17.21 9.52
N ILE A 254 -6.93 16.45 8.42
CA ILE A 254 -6.63 15.02 8.41
C ILE A 254 -5.38 14.73 7.56
N LYS A 255 -4.77 13.58 7.78
CA LYS A 255 -3.64 13.09 6.99
C LYS A 255 -4.11 12.57 5.63
N VAL A 256 -3.25 12.65 4.63
CA VAL A 256 -3.43 11.99 3.33
C VAL A 256 -2.46 10.81 3.24
N ALA A 257 -2.91 9.67 2.77
CA ALA A 257 -2.06 8.53 2.44
C ALA A 257 -2.35 8.05 1.01
N PHE A 258 -1.29 7.68 0.29
CA PHE A 258 -1.43 6.92 -0.95
C PHE A 258 -1.26 5.45 -0.58
N THR A 259 -2.36 4.69 -0.65
CA THR A 259 -2.48 3.41 0.07
C THR A 259 -2.18 2.19 -0.77
N GLU A 260 -2.32 2.30 -2.10
CA GLU A 260 -2.28 1.14 -3.00
C GLU A 260 -1.64 1.49 -4.35
N LEU A 261 -0.63 2.38 -4.32
CA LEU A 261 -0.04 2.94 -5.54
C LEU A 261 0.49 1.86 -6.49
N ASP A 262 -0.09 1.84 -7.66
CA ASP A 262 0.42 1.17 -8.85
C ASP A 262 0.08 1.97 -10.11
N ILE A 263 0.89 1.82 -11.17
CA ILE A 263 0.68 2.56 -12.43
C ILE A 263 0.60 1.58 -13.59
N SER A 264 -0.62 1.23 -14.00
CA SER A 264 -0.84 0.33 -15.12
C SER A 264 -0.32 0.95 -16.43
N VAL A 265 0.43 0.13 -17.19
CA VAL A 265 0.90 0.47 -18.54
C VAL A 265 0.05 -0.18 -19.63
N LEU A 266 -0.94 -0.98 -19.23
CA LEU A 266 -1.81 -1.70 -20.17
C LEU A 266 -3.11 -0.96 -20.42
N PRO A 267 -3.72 -1.13 -21.59
CA PRO A 267 -5.07 -0.64 -21.85
C PRO A 267 -6.09 -1.36 -20.98
N ASN A 268 -7.15 -0.66 -20.65
CA ASN A 268 -8.29 -1.23 -19.94
C ASN A 268 -9.45 -1.53 -20.91
N PRO A 269 -10.33 -2.48 -20.56
CA PRO A 269 -11.60 -2.65 -21.22
C PRO A 269 -12.39 -1.34 -21.25
N LYS A 270 -13.13 -1.11 -22.34
CA LYS A 270 -13.88 0.15 -22.54
C LYS A 270 -14.95 0.37 -21.45
N ASP A 271 -15.56 -0.71 -21.03
CA ASP A 271 -16.68 -0.70 -20.08
C ASP A 271 -16.24 -0.87 -18.62
N LEU A 272 -14.90 -0.84 -18.35
CA LEU A 272 -14.39 -0.88 -16.99
C LEU A 272 -14.77 0.41 -16.25
N ASN A 273 -15.42 0.25 -15.12
CA ASN A 273 -15.80 1.33 -14.23
C ASN A 273 -15.02 1.27 -12.91
N GLY A 274 -14.18 2.28 -12.66
CA GLY A 274 -13.37 2.37 -11.46
C GLY A 274 -12.37 1.23 -11.30
N ALA A 275 -12.10 0.84 -10.06
CA ALA A 275 -11.25 -0.28 -9.69
C ALA A 275 -12.02 -1.36 -8.90
N ASP A 276 -13.32 -1.50 -9.13
CA ASP A 276 -14.14 -2.53 -8.48
C ASP A 276 -13.67 -3.93 -8.88
N VAL A 277 -13.15 -4.68 -7.90
CA VAL A 277 -12.55 -6.01 -8.05
C VAL A 277 -13.53 -7.09 -8.54
N ASN A 278 -14.84 -6.82 -8.51
CA ASN A 278 -15.86 -7.75 -9.00
C ASN A 278 -16.02 -7.72 -10.52
N GLN A 279 -15.43 -6.75 -11.21
CA GLN A 279 -15.44 -6.65 -12.66
C GLN A 279 -14.40 -7.58 -13.28
N ASN A 280 -14.84 -8.44 -14.21
CA ASN A 280 -13.97 -9.33 -14.97
C ASN A 280 -14.36 -9.30 -16.45
N PHE A 281 -13.38 -9.16 -17.31
CA PHE A 281 -13.57 -9.06 -18.76
C PHE A 281 -12.77 -10.14 -19.48
N GLU A 282 -13.31 -10.61 -20.61
CA GLU A 282 -12.54 -11.46 -21.51
C GLU A 282 -11.39 -10.68 -22.16
N GLY A 283 -10.22 -11.30 -22.18
CA GLY A 283 -9.02 -10.72 -22.75
C GLY A 283 -8.88 -10.97 -24.24
N ASN A 284 -8.13 -10.08 -24.89
CA ASN A 284 -7.65 -10.29 -26.26
C ASN A 284 -6.22 -9.75 -26.38
N ALA A 285 -5.55 -10.00 -27.51
CA ALA A 285 -4.16 -9.61 -27.72
C ALA A 285 -3.92 -8.09 -27.55
N LYS A 286 -4.92 -7.23 -27.84
CA LYS A 286 -4.81 -5.78 -27.67
C LYS A 286 -4.79 -5.38 -26.19
N MET A 287 -5.34 -6.20 -25.29
CA MET A 287 -5.35 -5.95 -23.83
C MET A 287 -4.06 -6.42 -23.14
N ASN A 288 -3.16 -7.13 -23.85
CA ASN A 288 -1.85 -7.54 -23.37
C ASN A 288 -0.77 -7.28 -24.41
N PRO A 289 -0.48 -6.01 -24.76
CA PRO A 289 0.44 -5.67 -25.84
C PRO A 289 1.90 -6.00 -25.54
N TYR A 290 2.26 -6.27 -24.30
CA TYR A 290 3.64 -6.48 -23.85
C TYR A 290 3.80 -7.80 -23.07
N PRO A 291 3.44 -8.96 -23.63
CA PRO A 291 3.36 -10.22 -22.86
C PRO A 291 4.71 -10.78 -22.41
N LYS A 292 5.83 -10.33 -23.01
CA LYS A 292 7.17 -10.83 -22.70
C LYS A 292 8.05 -9.80 -22.02
N THR A 293 8.03 -8.57 -22.52
CA THR A 293 8.92 -7.50 -22.05
C THR A 293 8.31 -6.13 -22.33
N LEU A 294 8.50 -5.18 -21.42
CA LEU A 294 8.05 -3.83 -21.60
C LEU A 294 9.02 -3.07 -22.53
N PRO A 295 8.56 -2.45 -23.63
CA PRO A 295 9.41 -1.65 -24.51
C PRO A 295 10.08 -0.51 -23.75
N ASP A 296 11.33 -0.19 -24.11
CA ASP A 296 12.13 0.83 -23.42
C ASP A 296 11.43 2.21 -23.40
N SER A 297 10.78 2.60 -24.47
CA SER A 297 10.00 3.83 -24.55
C SER A 297 8.83 3.89 -23.55
N VAL A 298 8.22 2.74 -23.22
CA VAL A 298 7.16 2.68 -22.21
C VAL A 298 7.75 2.66 -20.80
N GLN A 299 8.90 2.00 -20.60
CA GLN A 299 9.63 2.07 -19.33
C GLN A 299 10.04 3.53 -18.98
N VAL A 300 10.48 4.29 -19.97
CA VAL A 300 10.80 5.73 -19.76
C VAL A 300 9.54 6.50 -19.36
N LYS A 301 8.43 6.32 -20.07
CA LYS A 301 7.15 6.99 -19.71
C LYS A 301 6.70 6.64 -18.30
N LEU A 302 6.83 5.37 -17.88
CA LEU A 302 6.50 4.94 -16.52
C LEU A 302 7.42 5.61 -15.50
N ALA A 303 8.72 5.68 -15.78
CA ALA A 303 9.70 6.32 -14.93
C ALA A 303 9.43 7.83 -14.77
N ASP A 304 9.16 8.54 -15.86
CA ASP A 304 8.81 9.96 -15.86
C ASP A 304 7.51 10.24 -15.08
N ARG A 305 6.53 9.32 -15.20
CA ARG A 305 5.26 9.41 -14.46
C ARG A 305 5.49 9.28 -12.97
N TYR A 306 6.24 8.27 -12.52
CA TYR A 306 6.60 8.10 -11.11
C TYR A 306 7.42 9.30 -10.59
N ALA A 307 8.40 9.76 -11.33
CA ALA A 307 9.20 10.92 -10.97
C ALA A 307 8.34 12.17 -10.73
N SER A 308 7.41 12.45 -11.65
CA SER A 308 6.50 13.60 -11.56
C SER A 308 5.59 13.50 -10.34
N ILE A 309 5.07 12.31 -10.04
CA ILE A 309 4.22 12.04 -8.87
C ILE A 309 5.02 12.24 -7.57
N PHE A 310 6.21 11.64 -7.46
CA PHE A 310 7.04 11.76 -6.25
C PHE A 310 7.56 13.18 -6.03
N LYS A 311 7.86 13.92 -7.10
CA LYS A 311 8.14 15.36 -7.00
C LYS A 311 6.96 16.14 -6.40
N LEU A 312 5.73 15.81 -6.81
CA LEU A 312 4.52 16.40 -6.24
C LEU A 312 4.33 15.99 -4.76
N PHE A 313 4.55 14.73 -4.42
CA PHE A 313 4.47 14.26 -3.05
C PHE A 313 5.46 14.98 -2.13
N LEU A 314 6.69 15.17 -2.58
CA LEU A 314 7.70 15.92 -1.84
C LEU A 314 7.34 17.41 -1.66
N LYS A 315 6.64 18.01 -2.62
CA LYS A 315 6.12 19.38 -2.50
C LYS A 315 5.11 19.51 -1.34
N HIS A 316 4.37 18.44 -1.03
CA HIS A 316 3.32 18.41 -0.02
C HIS A 316 3.57 17.36 1.08
N LYS A 317 4.84 17.06 1.36
CA LYS A 317 5.26 16.02 2.31
C LYS A 317 4.73 16.21 3.74
N ASP A 318 4.48 17.44 4.14
CA ASP A 318 3.88 17.80 5.43
C ASP A 318 2.43 17.34 5.60
N LYS A 319 1.75 16.98 4.50
CA LYS A 319 0.36 16.52 4.45
C LYS A 319 0.24 15.02 4.22
N ILE A 320 1.30 14.40 3.74
CA ILE A 320 1.32 12.99 3.35
C ILE A 320 1.94 12.15 4.47
N SER A 321 1.19 11.17 4.96
CA SER A 321 1.67 10.27 6.02
C SER A 321 2.47 9.08 5.47
N ARG A 322 2.04 8.50 4.36
CA ARG A 322 2.68 7.35 3.73
C ARG A 322 2.36 7.24 2.24
N VAL A 323 3.25 6.55 1.52
CA VAL A 323 3.05 6.10 0.14
C VAL A 323 3.30 4.59 0.13
N THR A 324 2.26 3.80 -0.10
CA THR A 324 2.28 2.33 -0.11
C THR A 324 2.05 1.82 -1.52
N PHE A 325 2.96 1.02 -2.04
CA PHE A 325 2.80 0.33 -3.32
C PHE A 325 1.92 -0.91 -3.15
N TRP A 326 1.04 -1.18 -4.12
CA TRP A 326 0.18 -2.36 -4.05
C TRP A 326 0.87 -3.61 -4.59
N GLY A 327 1.91 -4.02 -3.86
CA GLY A 327 2.76 -5.17 -4.12
C GLY A 327 4.25 -4.81 -4.15
N VAL A 328 5.08 -5.85 -4.06
CA VAL A 328 6.54 -5.71 -4.01
C VAL A 328 7.15 -5.60 -5.40
N HIS A 329 6.69 -6.43 -6.35
CA HIS A 329 7.25 -6.53 -7.69
C HIS A 329 6.21 -6.91 -8.75
N ASP A 330 6.49 -6.62 -10.02
CA ASP A 330 5.56 -6.80 -11.14
C ASP A 330 5.03 -8.23 -11.29
N GLY A 331 5.81 -9.24 -10.91
CA GLY A 331 5.43 -10.66 -11.06
C GLY A 331 4.25 -11.10 -10.20
N GLN A 332 3.95 -10.36 -9.11
CA GLN A 332 2.84 -10.65 -8.19
C GLN A 332 1.78 -9.55 -8.20
N SER A 333 1.83 -8.62 -9.14
CA SER A 333 0.81 -7.59 -9.24
C SER A 333 -0.57 -8.19 -9.55
N TRP A 334 -1.58 -7.78 -8.78
CA TRP A 334 -2.99 -8.13 -9.02
C TRP A 334 -3.48 -7.73 -10.42
N LEU A 335 -2.87 -6.70 -11.02
CA LEU A 335 -3.15 -6.21 -12.36
C LEU A 335 -2.75 -7.20 -13.48
N ASN A 336 -2.06 -8.30 -13.15
CA ASN A 336 -1.81 -9.38 -14.08
C ASN A 336 -3.08 -10.21 -14.35
N ASP A 337 -4.01 -10.23 -13.38
CA ASP A 337 -5.23 -11.04 -13.45
C ASP A 337 -6.51 -10.20 -13.37
N TRP A 338 -6.40 -8.89 -13.15
CA TRP A 338 -7.52 -7.97 -13.11
C TRP A 338 -7.24 -6.74 -14.01
N PRO A 339 -8.26 -6.15 -14.69
CA PRO A 339 -9.63 -6.65 -14.88
C PRO A 339 -9.74 -7.73 -15.97
N VAL A 340 -8.62 -8.17 -16.51
CA VAL A 340 -8.51 -9.22 -17.53
C VAL A 340 -7.45 -10.22 -17.07
N LYS A 341 -7.82 -11.48 -16.96
CA LYS A 341 -6.96 -12.54 -16.45
C LYS A 341 -5.81 -12.87 -17.40
N GLY A 342 -4.64 -13.18 -16.85
CA GLY A 342 -3.47 -13.70 -17.59
C GLY A 342 -2.73 -12.65 -18.43
N ARG A 343 -2.79 -11.38 -18.04
CA ARG A 343 -1.98 -10.31 -18.64
C ARG A 343 -0.60 -10.24 -17.99
N THR A 344 0.31 -9.51 -18.62
CA THR A 344 1.61 -9.17 -18.02
C THR A 344 1.69 -7.66 -17.88
N ASN A 345 1.46 -7.16 -16.67
CA ASN A 345 1.56 -5.73 -16.35
C ASN A 345 2.91 -5.41 -15.69
N TYR A 346 3.29 -4.14 -15.67
CA TYR A 346 4.57 -3.66 -15.17
C TYR A 346 4.39 -2.42 -14.28
N PRO A 347 3.51 -2.47 -13.26
CA PRO A 347 3.06 -1.25 -12.59
C PRO A 347 3.97 -0.76 -11.48
N LEU A 348 4.89 -1.60 -10.98
CA LEU A 348 5.66 -1.35 -9.76
C LEU A 348 7.11 -0.90 -10.04
N LEU A 349 7.88 -0.64 -8.98
CA LEU A 349 9.26 -0.17 -9.07
C LEU A 349 10.28 -1.29 -9.31
N PHE A 350 9.91 -2.53 -8.96
CA PHE A 350 10.75 -3.73 -9.16
C PHE A 350 10.10 -4.64 -10.19
N ASP A 351 10.93 -5.25 -11.03
CA ASP A 351 10.48 -6.20 -12.03
C ASP A 351 10.20 -7.60 -11.41
N LYS A 352 9.71 -8.54 -12.24
CA LYS A 352 9.42 -9.92 -11.80
C LYS A 352 10.64 -10.68 -11.26
N ASP A 353 11.85 -10.23 -11.58
CA ASP A 353 13.12 -10.82 -11.12
C ASP A 353 13.71 -10.04 -9.92
N LEU A 354 12.88 -9.23 -9.24
CA LEU A 354 13.21 -8.41 -8.07
C LEU A 354 14.27 -7.32 -8.33
N LYS A 355 14.50 -6.95 -9.60
CA LYS A 355 15.46 -5.92 -9.98
C LYS A 355 14.79 -4.55 -10.05
N PRO A 356 15.47 -3.49 -9.59
CA PRO A 356 14.95 -2.14 -9.71
C PRO A 356 14.84 -1.72 -11.17
N LYS A 357 13.68 -1.15 -11.53
CA LYS A 357 13.36 -0.63 -12.87
C LYS A 357 13.83 0.82 -13.02
N LYS A 358 13.77 1.37 -14.24
CA LYS A 358 14.03 2.80 -14.46
C LYS A 358 13.22 3.70 -13.54
N ALA A 359 11.96 3.34 -13.28
CA ALA A 359 11.07 4.05 -12.37
C ALA A 359 11.63 4.14 -10.93
N TYR A 360 12.25 3.10 -10.41
CA TYR A 360 12.91 3.12 -9.09
C TYR A 360 14.00 4.21 -9.03
N TYR A 361 14.88 4.23 -10.01
CA TYR A 361 15.99 5.20 -10.03
C TYR A 361 15.51 6.64 -10.20
N GLU A 362 14.46 6.86 -10.99
CA GLU A 362 13.90 8.20 -11.16
C GLU A 362 13.18 8.67 -9.88
N VAL A 363 12.50 7.79 -9.15
CA VAL A 363 11.95 8.09 -7.83
C VAL A 363 13.06 8.46 -6.85
N MET A 364 14.14 7.68 -6.79
CA MET A 364 15.30 7.97 -5.91
C MET A 364 15.90 9.35 -6.16
N LYS A 365 16.09 9.73 -7.41
CA LYS A 365 16.64 11.04 -7.81
C LYS A 365 15.80 12.23 -7.31
N GLN A 366 14.48 12.05 -7.10
CA GLN A 366 13.63 13.18 -6.64
C GLN A 366 14.03 13.67 -5.25
N ASN A 367 14.64 12.84 -4.42
CA ASN A 367 15.08 13.21 -3.08
C ASN A 367 16.59 13.39 -2.92
N ASP A 368 17.41 13.00 -3.91
CA ASP A 368 18.88 13.18 -3.89
C ASP A 368 19.30 14.64 -4.10
N THR A 369 18.37 15.54 -4.43
CA THR A 369 18.64 16.95 -4.75
C THR A 369 18.57 17.90 -3.54
N LYS A 370 18.57 17.35 -2.31
CA LYS A 370 18.50 18.14 -1.07
C LYS A 370 19.80 18.16 -0.30
#